data_d24b74704d16eab2f7bb0d06e8bf4928
#
_entry.id   d24b74704d16eab2f7bb0d06e8bf4928
#
_cell.length_a   1.000
_cell.length_b   1.000
_cell.length_c   1.000
_cell.angle_alpha   90.00
_cell.angle_beta   90.00
_cell.angle_gamma   90.00
#
_symmetry.space_group_name_H-M   'P 1'
#
loop_
_entity.id
_entity.type
_entity.pdbx_description
1 polymer ?
#
loop_
_entity_poly.entity_id
_entity_poly.type
_entity_poly.pdbx_seq_one_letter_code
_entity_poly.pdbx_strand_id
1 'polypeptide(L)'
;MYTANLEQAKTIIKTAFGSAHVITKRELLTTAVNGNTPSGWAWFDSEVELMNEVQVYGSVAWGAHDGNGYNVASDDGQFPLFVFDRTKLHNRENYWLRDVSSATIFSLVDGSGNASRFVASGSFGVRPVFAIIG
;
A
#
# COMPACT_ATOMS: atom_id res chain seq x y z
N MET A 1 13.47 -2.03 6.69
CA MET A 1 12.56 -3.14 7.07
C MET A 1 11.33 -3.25 6.19
N TYR A 2 10.69 -2.18 5.82
CA TYR A 2 9.59 -2.13 4.85
C TYR A 2 9.88 -2.94 3.57
N THR A 3 10.97 -2.61 2.88
CA THR A 3 11.33 -3.28 1.62
C THR A 3 11.67 -4.77 1.81
N ALA A 4 12.38 -5.11 2.89
CA ALA A 4 12.77 -6.50 3.14
C ALA A 4 11.55 -7.40 3.40
N ASN A 5 10.57 -6.93 4.17
CA ASN A 5 9.34 -7.66 4.43
C ASN A 5 8.50 -7.84 3.15
N LEU A 6 8.45 -6.83 2.29
CA LEU A 6 7.76 -6.92 1.01
C LEU A 6 8.43 -7.94 0.07
N GLU A 7 9.75 -7.95 -0.04
CA GLU A 7 10.49 -8.93 -0.86
C GLU A 7 10.29 -10.36 -0.37
N GLN A 8 10.25 -10.56 0.95
CA GLN A 8 9.91 -11.86 1.52
C GLN A 8 8.48 -12.28 1.16
N ALA A 9 7.52 -11.39 1.25
CA ALA A 9 6.14 -11.65 0.86
C ALA A 9 6.03 -12.01 -0.63
N LYS A 10 6.72 -11.30 -1.52
CA LYS A 10 6.79 -11.63 -2.95
C LYS A 10 7.25 -13.06 -3.18
N THR A 11 8.33 -13.46 -2.51
CA THR A 11 8.87 -14.81 -2.62
C THR A 11 7.86 -15.86 -2.19
N ILE A 12 7.22 -15.65 -1.05
CA ILE A 12 6.20 -16.58 -0.51
C ILE A 12 5.03 -16.72 -1.48
N ILE A 13 4.50 -15.61 -1.99
CA ILE A 13 3.34 -15.60 -2.89
C ILE A 13 3.70 -16.28 -4.22
N LYS A 14 4.84 -15.96 -4.82
CA LYS A 14 5.28 -16.57 -6.08
C LYS A 14 5.55 -18.08 -5.93
N THR A 15 5.99 -18.52 -4.77
CA THR A 15 6.16 -19.94 -4.47
C THR A 15 4.80 -20.63 -4.31
N ALA A 16 3.86 -20.00 -3.60
CA ALA A 16 2.56 -20.59 -3.31
C ALA A 16 1.66 -20.72 -4.55
N PHE A 17 1.64 -19.71 -5.42
CA PHE A 17 0.76 -19.63 -6.58
C PHE A 17 1.45 -19.99 -7.91
N GLY A 18 2.77 -20.03 -7.93
CA GLY A 18 3.57 -20.16 -9.14
C GLY A 18 3.82 -18.81 -9.82
N SER A 19 5.08 -18.53 -10.14
CA SER A 19 5.48 -17.23 -10.72
C SER A 19 4.76 -16.89 -12.02
N ALA A 20 4.40 -17.89 -12.83
CA ALA A 20 3.69 -17.68 -14.08
C ALA A 20 2.22 -17.24 -13.89
N HIS A 21 1.66 -17.44 -12.71
CA HIS A 21 0.28 -17.09 -12.40
C HIS A 21 0.12 -15.74 -11.69
N VAL A 22 1.20 -15.14 -11.22
CA VAL A 22 1.18 -13.80 -10.62
C VAL A 22 1.32 -12.76 -11.72
N ILE A 23 0.31 -11.90 -11.84
CA ILE A 23 0.24 -10.93 -12.95
C ILE A 23 1.02 -9.67 -12.59
N THR A 24 1.80 -9.18 -13.54
CA THR A 24 2.38 -7.84 -13.46
C THR A 24 1.29 -6.78 -13.63
N LYS A 25 1.20 -5.89 -12.67
CA LYS A 25 0.33 -4.71 -12.70
C LYS A 25 1.16 -3.45 -12.86
N ARG A 26 0.64 -2.50 -13.61
CA ARG A 26 1.25 -1.18 -13.74
C ARG A 26 0.59 -0.22 -12.78
N GLU A 27 1.39 0.43 -11.96
CA GLU A 27 0.93 1.33 -10.92
C GLU A 27 1.68 2.66 -10.94
N LEU A 28 0.96 3.75 -10.69
CA LEU A 28 1.54 5.07 -10.55
C LEU A 28 1.89 5.30 -9.08
N LEU A 29 3.16 5.54 -8.80
CA LEU A 29 3.66 5.72 -7.44
C LEU A 29 4.31 7.08 -7.24
N THR A 30 4.19 7.62 -6.03
CA THR A 30 4.94 8.81 -5.62
C THR A 30 6.43 8.50 -5.56
N THR A 31 7.24 9.26 -6.28
CA THR A 31 8.70 9.11 -6.30
C THR A 31 9.42 10.17 -5.44
N ALA A 32 8.77 11.29 -5.21
CA ALA A 32 9.31 12.36 -4.39
C ALA A 32 8.19 13.13 -3.68
N VAL A 33 8.51 13.65 -2.50
CA VAL A 33 7.59 14.44 -1.68
C VAL A 33 8.29 15.70 -1.21
N ASN A 34 7.62 16.84 -1.37
CA ASN A 34 8.05 18.13 -0.81
C ASN A 34 7.11 18.49 0.34
N GLY A 35 7.61 18.35 1.56
CA GLY A 35 6.77 18.44 2.75
C GLY A 35 5.76 17.26 2.76
N ASN A 36 4.47 17.57 2.68
CA ASN A 36 3.38 16.61 2.59
C ASN A 36 2.74 16.57 1.18
N THR A 37 3.36 17.21 0.20
CA THR A 37 2.83 17.29 -1.16
C THR A 37 3.68 16.43 -2.10
N PRO A 38 3.08 15.59 -2.94
CA PRO A 38 3.81 14.86 -3.96
C PRO A 38 4.48 15.84 -4.92
N SER A 39 5.75 15.62 -5.22
CA SER A 39 6.53 16.43 -6.16
C SER A 39 7.07 15.63 -7.35
N GLY A 40 6.85 14.34 -7.36
CA GLY A 40 7.24 13.48 -8.46
C GLY A 40 6.45 12.17 -8.46
N TRP A 41 6.19 11.67 -9.67
CA TRP A 41 5.43 10.45 -9.91
C TRP A 41 6.11 9.62 -10.98
N ALA A 42 6.00 8.29 -10.89
CA ALA A 42 6.44 7.39 -11.94
C ALA A 42 5.57 6.15 -12.00
N TRP A 43 5.48 5.58 -13.20
CA TRP A 43 4.87 4.29 -13.41
C TRP A 43 5.84 3.17 -13.05
N PHE A 44 5.37 2.22 -12.27
CA PHE A 44 6.10 1.01 -11.90
C PHE A 44 5.31 -0.24 -12.26
N ASP A 45 6.02 -1.23 -12.74
CA ASP A 45 5.47 -2.56 -12.93
C ASP A 45 5.75 -3.40 -11.69
N SER A 46 4.69 -3.90 -11.06
CA SER A 46 4.75 -4.67 -9.82
C SER A 46 3.87 -5.92 -9.90
N GLU A 47 4.35 -7.02 -9.36
CA GLU A 47 3.61 -8.26 -9.26
C GLU A 47 2.95 -8.41 -7.89
N VAL A 48 3.64 -7.97 -6.85
CA VAL A 48 3.18 -8.01 -5.46
C VAL A 48 3.54 -6.67 -4.83
N GLU A 49 2.57 -5.99 -4.28
CA GLU A 49 2.74 -4.67 -3.70
C GLU A 49 1.96 -4.54 -2.39
N LEU A 50 2.22 -3.49 -1.64
CA LEU A 50 1.39 -3.11 -0.52
C LEU A 50 0.12 -2.42 -1.01
N MET A 51 -0.94 -2.51 -0.23
CA MET A 51 -2.14 -1.72 -0.46
C MET A 51 -1.87 -0.23 -0.25
N ASN A 52 -2.68 0.62 -0.86
CA ASN A 52 -2.73 2.04 -0.56
C ASN A 52 -3.94 2.37 0.34
N GLU A 53 -3.98 3.61 0.84
CA GLU A 53 -5.07 4.08 1.71
C GLU A 53 -6.44 4.03 1.01
N VAL A 54 -6.51 4.31 -0.28
CA VAL A 54 -7.77 4.27 -1.04
C VAL A 54 -8.29 2.83 -1.14
N GLN A 55 -7.43 1.86 -1.37
CA GLN A 55 -7.81 0.44 -1.40
C GLN A 55 -8.32 -0.06 -0.05
N VAL A 56 -7.80 0.49 1.05
CA VAL A 56 -8.19 0.10 2.40
C VAL A 56 -9.41 0.89 2.90
N TYR A 57 -9.41 2.20 2.75
CA TYR A 57 -10.39 3.11 3.37
C TYR A 57 -11.35 3.78 2.39
N GLY A 58 -11.07 3.71 1.09
CA GLY A 58 -11.82 4.45 0.08
C GLY A 58 -11.42 5.92 -0.04
N SER A 59 -10.48 6.39 0.75
CA SER A 59 -9.99 7.78 0.75
C SER A 59 -8.57 7.87 1.29
N VAL A 60 -7.90 8.97 1.01
CA VAL A 60 -6.59 9.29 1.58
C VAL A 60 -6.77 9.88 2.97
N ALA A 61 -5.95 9.43 3.93
CA ALA A 61 -5.91 9.94 5.29
C ALA A 61 -4.58 10.64 5.61
N TRP A 62 -3.45 9.99 5.39
CA TRP A 62 -2.12 10.47 5.71
C TRP A 62 -1.17 10.52 4.51
N GLY A 63 -1.50 9.85 3.42
CA GLY A 63 -0.72 9.85 2.21
C GLY A 63 -0.54 11.26 1.66
N ALA A 64 0.62 11.54 1.09
CA ALA A 64 0.84 12.78 0.37
C ALA A 64 -0.12 12.87 -0.82
N HIS A 65 -0.76 14.02 -0.99
CA HIS A 65 -1.73 14.29 -2.04
C HIS A 65 -1.48 15.68 -2.63
N ASP A 66 -1.88 15.89 -3.84
CA ASP A 66 -1.85 17.21 -4.45
C ASP A 66 -2.93 18.13 -3.85
N GLY A 67 -2.86 19.41 -4.19
CA GLY A 67 -3.81 20.42 -3.70
C GLY A 67 -5.28 20.16 -4.10
N ASN A 68 -5.53 19.19 -4.98
CA ASN A 68 -6.87 18.80 -5.42
C ASN A 68 -7.40 17.57 -4.65
N GLY A 69 -6.66 17.07 -3.68
CA GLY A 69 -7.05 15.93 -2.87
C GLY A 69 -6.82 14.57 -3.53
N TYR A 70 -6.13 14.53 -4.66
CA TYR A 70 -5.82 13.29 -5.35
C TYR A 70 -4.54 12.67 -4.83
N ASN A 71 -4.58 11.39 -4.63
CA ASN A 71 -3.42 10.54 -4.56
C ASN A 71 -3.27 9.83 -5.92
N VAL A 72 -2.15 9.20 -6.12
CA VAL A 72 -1.82 8.40 -7.30
C VAL A 72 -2.78 7.31 -7.63
N ALA A 73 -3.50 6.83 -6.68
CA ALA A 73 -4.45 5.75 -6.82
C ALA A 73 -5.85 6.26 -7.18
N SER A 74 -5.96 7.32 -7.96
CA SER A 74 -7.26 7.86 -8.38
C SER A 74 -8.13 6.83 -9.13
N ASP A 75 -7.50 5.82 -9.73
CA ASP A 75 -8.19 4.72 -10.42
C ASP A 75 -8.53 3.57 -9.49
N ASP A 76 -8.01 3.56 -8.26
CA ASP A 76 -8.31 2.53 -7.27
C ASP A 76 -9.61 2.88 -6.53
N GLY A 77 -10.34 1.84 -6.16
CA GLY A 77 -11.45 1.92 -5.22
C GLY A 77 -11.16 1.14 -3.96
N GLN A 78 -11.97 1.34 -2.94
CA GLN A 78 -11.90 0.51 -1.75
C GLN A 78 -12.17 -0.96 -2.11
N PHE A 79 -11.35 -1.85 -1.61
CA PHE A 79 -11.57 -3.27 -1.85
C PHE A 79 -12.92 -3.73 -1.28
N PRO A 80 -13.70 -4.50 -2.05
CA PRO A 80 -15.01 -5.00 -1.61
C PRO A 80 -14.95 -5.71 -0.25
N LEU A 81 -13.87 -6.43 0.04
CA LEU A 81 -13.66 -7.07 1.33
C LEU A 81 -13.80 -6.08 2.49
N PHE A 82 -13.24 -4.88 2.38
CA PHE A 82 -13.26 -3.88 3.45
C PHE A 82 -14.56 -3.06 3.46
N VAL A 83 -15.23 -2.97 2.33
CA VAL A 83 -16.57 -2.35 2.25
C VAL A 83 -17.59 -3.22 2.99
N PHE A 84 -17.55 -4.53 2.75
CA PHE A 84 -18.54 -5.46 3.31
C PHE A 84 -18.21 -5.91 4.73
N ASP A 85 -16.93 -6.00 5.08
CA ASP A 85 -16.50 -6.44 6.41
C ASP A 85 -15.34 -5.60 6.94
N ARG A 86 -15.67 -4.57 7.69
CA ARG A 86 -14.69 -3.67 8.30
C ARG A 86 -13.78 -4.37 9.31
N THR A 87 -14.17 -5.51 9.86
CA THR A 87 -13.31 -6.26 10.79
C THR A 87 -12.07 -6.81 10.10
N LYS A 88 -12.09 -6.90 8.77
CA LYS A 88 -10.93 -7.32 7.97
C LYS A 88 -9.87 -6.24 7.78
N LEU A 89 -10.15 -4.99 8.17
CA LEU A 89 -9.16 -3.91 8.11
C LEU A 89 -7.96 -4.17 9.03
N HIS A 90 -8.17 -4.83 10.14
CA HIS A 90 -7.13 -5.07 11.14
C HIS A 90 -6.93 -6.57 11.46
N ASN A 91 -5.76 -6.88 12.00
CA ASN A 91 -5.37 -8.20 12.46
C ASN A 91 -4.65 -8.16 13.82
N ARG A 92 -4.84 -7.09 14.59
CA ARG A 92 -4.20 -6.76 15.87
C ARG A 92 -2.73 -6.34 15.77
N GLU A 93 -2.20 -6.23 14.57
CA GLU A 93 -0.83 -5.75 14.31
C GLU A 93 -0.87 -4.58 13.33
N ASN A 94 0.10 -3.69 13.45
CA ASN A 94 0.29 -2.65 12.47
C ASN A 94 0.84 -3.24 11.17
N TYR A 95 0.36 -2.76 10.03
CA TYR A 95 0.93 -3.12 8.74
C TYR A 95 1.09 -1.92 7.82
N TRP A 96 2.15 -1.93 7.03
CA TRP A 96 2.49 -0.87 6.11
C TRP A 96 1.52 -0.75 4.94
N LEU A 97 1.27 0.49 4.55
CA LEU A 97 0.70 0.85 3.25
C LEU A 97 1.79 1.46 2.37
N ARG A 98 1.54 1.54 1.07
CA ARG A 98 2.52 2.09 0.13
C ARG A 98 2.52 3.62 0.06
N ASP A 99 1.52 4.28 0.64
CA ASP A 99 1.40 5.73 0.60
C ASP A 99 2.50 6.40 1.39
N VAL A 100 3.12 7.39 0.76
CA VAL A 100 4.16 8.22 1.36
C VAL A 100 3.51 9.44 1.96
N SER A 101 3.70 9.66 3.24
CA SER A 101 3.19 10.85 3.95
C SER A 101 4.18 12.01 3.93
N SER A 102 5.48 11.69 3.97
CA SER A 102 6.57 12.65 3.82
C SER A 102 7.83 11.92 3.36
N ALA A 103 8.94 12.63 3.20
CA ALA A 103 10.21 12.06 2.73
C ALA A 103 10.70 10.83 3.52
N THR A 104 10.26 10.67 4.77
CA THR A 104 10.70 9.58 5.67
C THR A 104 9.55 8.84 6.36
N ILE A 105 8.31 9.21 6.07
CA ILE A 105 7.12 8.69 6.77
C ILE A 105 6.18 8.04 5.77
N PHE A 106 5.77 6.82 6.08
CA PHE A 106 4.79 6.06 5.31
C PHE A 106 3.50 5.89 6.10
N SER A 107 2.40 5.77 5.38
CA SER A 107 1.10 5.41 5.95
C SER A 107 1.08 3.95 6.39
N LEU A 108 0.27 3.66 7.37
CA LEU A 108 0.03 2.31 7.87
C LEU A 108 -1.40 2.17 8.40
N VAL A 109 -1.83 0.94 8.59
CA VAL A 109 -3.01 0.60 9.36
C VAL A 109 -2.55 0.15 10.74
N ASP A 110 -3.11 0.71 11.79
CA ASP A 110 -2.79 0.30 13.16
C ASP A 110 -3.51 -1.01 13.55
N GLY A 111 -3.12 -1.58 14.69
CA GLY A 111 -3.68 -2.84 15.17
C GLY A 111 -5.19 -2.82 15.47
N SER A 112 -5.80 -1.64 15.48
CA SER A 112 -7.25 -1.45 15.66
C SER A 112 -7.98 -1.13 14.34
N GLY A 113 -7.25 -1.00 13.23
CA GLY A 113 -7.80 -0.69 11.92
C GLY A 113 -7.86 0.80 11.58
N ASN A 114 -7.28 1.67 12.40
CA ASN A 114 -7.24 3.10 12.11
C ASN A 114 -6.10 3.44 11.15
N ALA A 115 -6.32 4.46 10.33
CA ALA A 115 -5.27 5.04 9.51
C ALA A 115 -4.24 5.74 10.43
N SER A 116 -2.97 5.45 10.20
CA SER A 116 -1.85 6.01 10.94
C SER A 116 -0.63 6.18 10.03
N ARG A 117 0.47 6.66 10.58
CA ARG A 117 1.73 6.83 9.84
C ARG A 117 2.92 6.71 10.77
N PHE A 118 4.05 6.30 10.23
CA PHE A 118 5.28 6.16 11.01
C PHE A 118 6.53 6.27 10.13
N VAL A 119 7.67 6.51 10.76
CA VAL A 119 8.96 6.56 10.05
C VAL A 119 9.30 5.19 9.44
N ALA A 120 9.89 5.21 8.26
CA ALA A 120 10.19 4.00 7.46
C ALA A 120 11.11 2.98 8.17
N SER A 121 11.84 3.41 9.21
CA SER A 121 12.66 2.54 10.04
C SER A 121 11.85 1.67 11.03
N GLY A 122 10.56 1.93 11.19
CA GLY A 122 9.67 1.11 12.02
C GLY A 122 9.60 -0.33 11.53
N SER A 123 9.38 -1.26 12.46
CA SER A 123 9.25 -2.69 12.16
C SER A 123 7.80 -3.10 12.30
N PHE A 124 7.07 -3.10 11.19
CA PHE A 124 5.68 -3.52 11.13
C PHE A 124 5.48 -4.60 10.07
N GLY A 125 4.33 -5.26 10.10
CA GLY A 125 3.97 -6.29 9.15
C GLY A 125 3.74 -5.74 7.73
N VAL A 126 3.61 -6.65 6.78
CA VAL A 126 3.14 -6.37 5.43
C VAL A 126 1.88 -7.17 5.15
N ARG A 127 0.96 -6.55 4.42
CA ARG A 127 -0.26 -7.18 3.94
C ARG A 127 -0.33 -6.95 2.42
N PRO A 128 0.27 -7.85 1.66
CA PRO A 128 0.46 -7.65 0.24
C PRO A 128 -0.84 -7.80 -0.54
N VAL A 129 -0.91 -7.10 -1.66
CA VAL A 129 -1.92 -7.25 -2.70
C VAL A 129 -1.27 -7.73 -3.98
N PHE A 130 -1.93 -8.64 -4.66
CA PHE A 130 -1.48 -9.20 -5.93
C PHE A 130 -2.68 -9.72 -6.73
N ALA A 131 -2.48 -9.94 -8.02
CA ALA A 131 -3.47 -10.55 -8.88
C ALA A 131 -2.92 -11.85 -9.47
N ILE A 132 -3.80 -12.82 -9.63
CA ILE A 132 -3.47 -14.11 -10.22
C ILE A 132 -4.31 -14.37 -11.45
N ILE A 133 -3.75 -15.12 -12.39
CA ILE A 133 -4.42 -15.64 -13.57
C ILE A 133 -4.43 -17.16 -13.50
N GLY A 134 -5.56 -17.73 -13.83
CA GLY A 134 -5.73 -19.19 -13.88
C GLY A 134 -5.18 -19.81 -15.16
#